data_62fdca64cbb1865bf479f8a4cfd60579
#
_entry.id   62fdca64cbb1865bf479f8a4cfd60579
#
_cell.length_a   1.000
_cell.length_b   1.000
_cell.length_c   1.000
_cell.angle_alpha   90.00
_cell.angle_beta   90.00
_cell.angle_gamma   90.00
#
_symmetry.space_group_name_H-M   'P 1'
#
loop_
_entity.id
_entity.type
_entity.pdbx_description
1 polymer ?
#
loop_
_entity_poly.entity_id
_entity_poly.type
_entity_poly.pdbx_seq_one_letter_code
_entity_poly.pdbx_strand_id
1 'polypeptide(L)'
;TLGVAILGTGRLGGNYIKSVNVSDGAETVVVAEPREEQVSDLKTANPDIEFVADYRDILGREDIDIVVGTLPHWLHHRAAIDCLEAGKHVFLEKPMALSTVEGDEMMTAAKAANRLLMTAHTQRYFGENIKMKEIIDSGELGDVVMVNAMWVKPLDPHLRPPWMLEQDKGGGMGQMDGTHLIDRLIW
;
A
#
# COMPACT_ATOMS: atom_id res chain seq x y z
N THR A 1 -11.22 -5.03 -18.56
CA THR A 1 -10.77 -5.35 -17.20
C THR A 1 -9.35 -4.89 -17.04
N LEU A 2 -9.02 -4.20 -15.93
CA LEU A 2 -7.65 -3.79 -15.63
C LEU A 2 -6.88 -4.95 -15.02
N GLY A 3 -5.69 -5.23 -15.55
CA GLY A 3 -4.79 -6.24 -15.01
C GLY A 3 -4.03 -5.70 -13.79
N VAL A 4 -4.04 -6.45 -12.70
CA VAL A 4 -3.40 -6.07 -11.44
C VAL A 4 -2.29 -7.05 -11.07
N ALA A 5 -1.10 -6.52 -10.76
CA ALA A 5 -0.03 -7.27 -10.13
C ALA A 5 0.03 -6.98 -8.63
N ILE A 6 0.23 -8.01 -7.81
CA ILE A 6 0.45 -7.85 -6.36
C ILE A 6 1.92 -8.13 -6.05
N LEU A 7 2.62 -7.18 -5.43
CA LEU A 7 3.99 -7.34 -4.97
C LEU A 7 4.01 -7.62 -3.46
N GLY A 8 4.47 -8.81 -3.11
CA GLY A 8 4.52 -9.30 -1.74
C GLY A 8 3.22 -9.98 -1.29
N THR A 9 3.35 -11.12 -0.61
CA THR A 9 2.22 -11.87 -0.05
C THR A 9 2.25 -11.93 1.47
N GLY A 10 2.96 -11.03 2.10
CA GLY A 10 3.00 -10.92 3.53
C GLY A 10 1.60 -10.81 4.16
N ARG A 11 1.49 -10.14 5.28
CA ARG A 11 0.23 -10.06 6.04
C ARG A 11 -0.99 -9.57 5.24
N LEU A 12 -0.80 -8.72 4.22
CA LEU A 12 -1.89 -8.04 3.50
C LEU A 12 -2.08 -8.52 2.06
N GLY A 13 -1.06 -9.09 1.41
CA GLY A 13 -1.14 -9.43 -0.01
C GLY A 13 -2.30 -10.34 -0.37
N GLY A 14 -2.57 -11.38 0.43
CA GLY A 14 -3.73 -12.25 0.22
C GLY A 14 -5.09 -11.54 0.36
N ASN A 15 -5.17 -10.49 1.17
CA ASN A 15 -6.38 -9.68 1.27
C ASN A 15 -6.57 -8.81 0.02
N TYR A 16 -5.48 -8.27 -0.55
CA TYR A 16 -5.55 -7.49 -1.77
C TYR A 16 -5.96 -8.34 -2.97
N ILE A 17 -5.44 -9.58 -3.11
CA ILE A 17 -5.92 -10.52 -4.14
C ILE A 17 -7.45 -10.66 -4.06
N LYS A 18 -7.99 -10.93 -2.87
CA LYS A 18 -9.44 -11.06 -2.66
C LYS A 18 -10.19 -9.77 -3.01
N SER A 19 -9.66 -8.62 -2.57
CA SER A 19 -10.31 -7.32 -2.81
C SER A 19 -10.33 -6.95 -4.29
N VAL A 20 -9.26 -7.21 -5.02
CA VAL A 20 -9.19 -6.98 -6.46
C VAL A 20 -10.18 -7.88 -7.19
N ASN A 21 -10.20 -9.18 -6.87
CA ASN A 21 -11.03 -10.16 -7.58
C ASN A 21 -12.54 -10.03 -7.30
N VAL A 22 -12.95 -9.30 -6.25
CA VAL A 22 -14.37 -8.95 -6.02
C VAL A 22 -14.74 -7.57 -6.57
N SER A 23 -13.79 -6.81 -7.09
CA SER A 23 -14.01 -5.48 -7.64
C SER A 23 -14.45 -5.58 -9.10
N ASP A 24 -15.46 -4.81 -9.48
CA ASP A 24 -15.86 -4.70 -10.88
C ASP A 24 -14.75 -4.01 -11.70
N GLY A 25 -14.34 -4.65 -12.80
CA GLY A 25 -13.42 -4.08 -13.77
C GLY A 25 -11.92 -4.25 -13.48
N ALA A 26 -11.54 -5.04 -12.47
CA ALA A 26 -10.14 -5.40 -12.21
C ALA A 26 -9.99 -6.89 -11.90
N GLU A 27 -8.82 -7.44 -12.21
CA GLU A 27 -8.47 -8.83 -11.90
C GLU A 27 -7.00 -8.96 -11.54
N THR A 28 -6.68 -9.85 -10.61
CA THR A 28 -5.28 -10.17 -10.27
C THR A 28 -4.73 -11.14 -11.31
N VAL A 29 -3.75 -10.70 -12.11
CA VAL A 29 -3.12 -11.52 -13.15
C VAL A 29 -1.83 -12.18 -12.67
N VAL A 30 -1.09 -11.51 -11.79
CA VAL A 30 0.20 -12.03 -11.29
C VAL A 30 0.48 -11.59 -9.85
N VAL A 31 1.18 -12.43 -9.13
CA VAL A 31 1.71 -12.16 -7.79
C VAL A 31 3.22 -12.35 -7.80
N ALA A 32 3.98 -11.35 -7.36
CA ALA A 32 5.43 -11.44 -7.20
C ALA A 32 5.79 -11.62 -5.72
N GLU A 33 6.33 -12.79 -5.36
CA GLU A 33 6.78 -13.13 -4.01
C GLU A 33 7.95 -14.11 -4.08
N PRO A 34 9.14 -13.75 -3.60
CA PRO A 34 10.32 -14.62 -3.67
C PRO A 34 10.27 -15.82 -2.72
N ARG A 35 9.41 -15.81 -1.71
CA ARG A 35 9.35 -16.88 -0.69
C ARG A 35 8.30 -17.91 -1.06
N GLU A 36 8.74 -19.05 -1.54
CA GLU A 36 7.85 -20.13 -2.00
C GLU A 36 6.89 -20.61 -0.90
N GLU A 37 7.34 -20.64 0.36
CA GLU A 37 6.53 -21.02 1.51
C GLU A 37 5.34 -20.07 1.76
N GLN A 38 5.42 -18.84 1.27
CA GLN A 38 4.37 -17.83 1.43
C GLN A 38 3.28 -17.93 0.35
N VAL A 39 3.56 -18.60 -0.75
CA VAL A 39 2.66 -18.64 -1.92
C VAL A 39 1.97 -19.98 -2.12
N SER A 40 2.42 -21.05 -1.47
CA SER A 40 1.90 -22.42 -1.66
C SER A 40 0.37 -22.48 -1.55
N ASP A 41 -0.20 -21.98 -0.45
CA ASP A 41 -1.65 -22.00 -0.23
C ASP A 41 -2.37 -21.02 -1.18
N LEU A 42 -1.75 -19.89 -1.50
CA LEU A 42 -2.31 -18.89 -2.42
C LEU A 42 -2.39 -19.42 -3.84
N LYS A 43 -1.36 -20.15 -4.32
CA LYS A 43 -1.37 -20.83 -5.63
C LYS A 43 -2.51 -21.85 -5.70
N THR A 44 -2.69 -22.63 -4.66
CA THR A 44 -3.76 -23.63 -4.61
C THR A 44 -5.15 -22.98 -4.64
N ALA A 45 -5.31 -21.87 -3.92
CA ALA A 45 -6.58 -21.15 -3.83
C ALA A 45 -6.90 -20.28 -5.07
N ASN A 46 -5.88 -19.97 -5.89
CA ASN A 46 -6.00 -19.09 -7.05
C ASN A 46 -5.24 -19.68 -8.24
N PRO A 47 -5.73 -20.77 -8.83
CA PRO A 47 -5.02 -21.52 -9.89
C PRO A 47 -4.83 -20.72 -11.19
N ASP A 48 -5.63 -19.70 -11.42
CA ASP A 48 -5.58 -18.86 -12.61
C ASP A 48 -4.60 -17.67 -12.47
N ILE A 49 -4.06 -17.44 -11.27
CA ILE A 49 -3.09 -16.36 -11.01
C ILE A 49 -1.67 -16.91 -11.24
N GLU A 50 -0.87 -16.20 -12.02
CA GLU A 50 0.55 -16.48 -12.16
C GLU A 50 1.33 -16.03 -10.92
N PHE A 51 2.37 -16.78 -10.55
CA PHE A 51 3.26 -16.43 -9.43
C PHE A 51 4.71 -16.42 -9.91
N VAL A 52 5.37 -15.28 -9.72
CA VAL A 52 6.78 -15.04 -10.06
C VAL A 52 7.58 -14.72 -8.80
N ALA A 53 8.89 -14.98 -8.82
CA ALA A 53 9.75 -14.70 -7.67
C ALA A 53 10.20 -13.24 -7.62
N ASP A 54 10.44 -12.63 -8.78
CA ASP A 54 10.98 -11.27 -8.88
C ASP A 54 9.95 -10.32 -9.52
N TYR A 55 9.62 -9.23 -8.84
CA TYR A 55 8.69 -8.23 -9.39
C TYR A 55 9.22 -7.58 -10.68
N ARG A 56 10.51 -7.63 -10.94
CA ARG A 56 11.08 -7.09 -12.18
C ARG A 56 10.64 -7.85 -13.43
N ASP A 57 10.24 -9.11 -13.26
CA ASP A 57 9.71 -9.93 -14.36
C ASP A 57 8.36 -9.42 -14.88
N ILE A 58 7.66 -8.59 -14.10
CA ILE A 58 6.37 -8.04 -14.50
C ILE A 58 6.44 -6.69 -15.19
N LEU A 59 7.58 -5.99 -15.12
CA LEU A 59 7.69 -4.59 -15.57
C LEU A 59 7.38 -4.41 -17.06
N GLY A 60 7.82 -5.35 -17.90
CA GLY A 60 7.58 -5.32 -19.35
C GLY A 60 6.24 -5.87 -19.82
N ARG A 61 5.34 -6.31 -18.92
CA ARG A 61 4.08 -6.94 -19.28
C ARG A 61 3.02 -5.92 -19.67
N GLU A 62 2.39 -6.10 -20.81
CA GLU A 62 1.33 -5.21 -21.31
C GLU A 62 -0.05 -5.49 -20.69
N ASP A 63 -0.24 -6.69 -20.14
CA ASP A 63 -1.48 -7.11 -19.47
C ASP A 63 -1.60 -6.61 -18.01
N ILE A 64 -0.64 -5.80 -17.54
CA ILE A 64 -0.65 -5.21 -16.20
C ILE A 64 -0.80 -3.69 -16.32
N ASP A 65 -1.87 -3.16 -15.73
CA ASP A 65 -2.16 -1.74 -15.65
C ASP A 65 -1.77 -1.15 -14.29
N ILE A 66 -1.99 -1.92 -13.22
CA ILE A 66 -1.86 -1.47 -11.84
C ILE A 66 -0.96 -2.44 -11.06
N VAL A 67 -0.09 -1.88 -10.25
CA VAL A 67 0.71 -2.63 -9.29
C VAL A 67 0.29 -2.28 -7.88
N VAL A 68 -0.06 -3.28 -7.08
CA VAL A 68 -0.33 -3.15 -5.65
C VAL A 68 0.88 -3.61 -4.86
N GLY A 69 1.56 -2.69 -4.18
CA GLY A 69 2.76 -2.98 -3.39
C GLY A 69 2.43 -3.22 -1.91
N THR A 70 2.68 -4.44 -1.42
CA THR A 70 2.57 -4.83 -0.01
C THR A 70 3.91 -5.34 0.53
N LEU A 71 4.95 -4.69 0.07
CA LEU A 71 6.35 -5.01 0.35
C LEU A 71 6.78 -4.53 1.75
N PRO A 72 7.93 -4.99 2.27
CA PRO A 72 8.61 -4.31 3.35
C PRO A 72 8.92 -2.84 3.01
N HIS A 73 8.83 -1.94 4.00
CA HIS A 73 8.83 -0.49 3.78
C HIS A 73 10.07 0.03 3.03
N TRP A 74 11.25 -0.52 3.29
CA TRP A 74 12.49 -0.12 2.59
C TRP A 74 12.53 -0.49 1.10
N LEU A 75 11.62 -1.34 0.64
CA LEU A 75 11.50 -1.70 -0.77
C LEU A 75 10.49 -0.83 -1.52
N HIS A 76 9.67 -0.05 -0.81
CA HIS A 76 8.61 0.75 -1.41
C HIS A 76 9.15 1.74 -2.44
N HIS A 77 10.16 2.50 -2.07
CA HIS A 77 10.75 3.53 -2.92
C HIS A 77 11.21 2.96 -4.27
N ARG A 78 12.10 1.96 -4.25
CA ARG A 78 12.66 1.40 -5.48
C ARG A 78 11.60 0.72 -6.33
N ALA A 79 10.78 -0.13 -5.73
CA ALA A 79 9.77 -0.88 -6.46
C ALA A 79 8.70 0.03 -7.09
N ALA A 80 8.30 1.10 -6.39
CA ALA A 80 7.34 2.05 -6.94
C ALA A 80 7.91 2.81 -8.13
N ILE A 81 9.15 3.29 -8.06
CA ILE A 81 9.80 3.99 -9.17
C ILE A 81 9.93 3.06 -10.38
N ASP A 82 10.43 1.83 -10.21
CA ASP A 82 10.55 0.86 -11.30
C ASP A 82 9.20 0.60 -11.99
N CYS A 83 8.12 0.45 -11.23
CA CYS A 83 6.79 0.22 -11.77
C CYS A 83 6.24 1.46 -12.50
N LEU A 84 6.43 2.66 -11.94
CA LEU A 84 6.00 3.92 -12.56
C LEU A 84 6.74 4.16 -13.87
N GLU A 85 8.06 3.98 -13.90
CA GLU A 85 8.90 4.11 -15.10
C GLU A 85 8.54 3.07 -16.18
N ALA A 86 8.10 1.88 -15.76
CA ALA A 86 7.53 0.86 -16.64
C ALA A 86 6.10 1.17 -17.11
N GLY A 87 5.57 2.34 -16.78
CA GLY A 87 4.26 2.79 -17.23
C GLY A 87 3.07 2.20 -16.47
N LYS A 88 3.27 1.67 -15.26
CA LYS A 88 2.19 1.12 -14.41
C LYS A 88 1.68 2.18 -13.43
N HIS A 89 0.39 2.12 -13.09
CA HIS A 89 -0.15 2.80 -11.92
C HIS A 89 0.27 2.05 -10.66
N VAL A 90 0.54 2.77 -9.57
CA VAL A 90 1.00 2.16 -8.33
C VAL A 90 0.07 2.50 -7.17
N PHE A 91 -0.46 1.47 -6.55
CA PHE A 91 -1.14 1.53 -5.26
C PHE A 91 -0.23 0.89 -4.21
N LEU A 92 0.20 1.65 -3.22
CA LEU A 92 1.25 1.24 -2.29
C LEU A 92 0.75 1.23 -0.85
N GLU A 93 1.04 0.17 -0.10
CA GLU A 93 0.82 0.17 1.34
C GLU A 93 1.58 1.30 2.04
N LYS A 94 1.05 1.72 3.16
CA LYS A 94 1.68 2.72 4.02
C LYS A 94 2.81 2.10 4.88
N PRO A 95 3.82 2.85 5.26
CA PRO A 95 4.10 4.23 4.84
C PRO A 95 4.53 4.27 3.36
N MET A 96 4.28 5.37 2.68
CA MET A 96 4.68 5.51 1.27
C MET A 96 6.19 5.32 1.09
N ALA A 97 6.98 5.93 1.98
CA ALA A 97 8.44 5.94 1.95
C ALA A 97 9.00 6.03 3.37
N LEU A 98 10.31 5.86 3.55
CA LEU A 98 10.99 6.02 4.83
C LEU A 98 11.53 7.43 5.07
N SER A 99 11.56 8.25 4.03
CA SER A 99 11.98 9.66 4.13
C SER A 99 11.17 10.55 3.18
N THR A 100 11.19 11.86 3.42
CA THR A 100 10.57 12.85 2.52
C THR A 100 11.26 12.87 1.16
N VAL A 101 12.57 12.69 1.12
CA VAL A 101 13.34 12.63 -0.14
C VAL A 101 12.86 11.48 -1.02
N GLU A 102 12.74 10.28 -0.47
CA GLU A 102 12.18 9.13 -1.20
C GLU A 102 10.75 9.40 -1.69
N GLY A 103 9.91 10.02 -0.85
CA GLY A 103 8.56 10.39 -1.22
C GLY A 103 8.52 11.37 -2.39
N ASP A 104 9.37 12.41 -2.37
CA ASP A 104 9.48 13.40 -3.44
C ASP A 104 9.96 12.78 -4.75
N GLU A 105 10.93 11.87 -4.70
CA GLU A 105 11.41 11.11 -5.86
C GLU A 105 10.32 10.25 -6.49
N MET A 106 9.54 9.54 -5.66
CA MET A 106 8.41 8.72 -6.12
C MET A 106 7.30 9.58 -6.76
N MET A 107 6.96 10.72 -6.16
CA MET A 107 5.98 11.66 -6.73
C MET A 107 6.48 12.26 -8.06
N THR A 108 7.77 12.54 -8.15
CA THR A 108 8.41 13.04 -9.39
C THR A 108 8.35 11.98 -10.49
N ALA A 109 8.67 10.72 -10.18
CA ALA A 109 8.57 9.61 -11.12
C ALA A 109 7.12 9.39 -11.60
N ALA A 110 6.14 9.44 -10.71
CA ALA A 110 4.73 9.32 -11.05
C ALA A 110 4.29 10.42 -12.04
N LYS A 111 4.68 11.65 -11.75
CA LYS A 111 4.40 12.81 -12.63
C LYS A 111 5.08 12.69 -13.98
N ALA A 112 6.35 12.31 -14.01
CA ALA A 112 7.12 12.14 -15.25
C ALA A 112 6.54 11.03 -16.15
N ALA A 113 6.13 9.91 -15.54
CA ALA A 113 5.50 8.79 -16.24
C ALA A 113 4.03 9.04 -16.62
N ASN A 114 3.41 10.12 -16.14
CA ASN A 114 1.97 10.36 -16.24
C ASN A 114 1.16 9.15 -15.69
N ARG A 115 1.53 8.68 -14.51
CA ARG A 115 0.87 7.56 -13.81
C ARG A 115 0.44 7.98 -12.41
N LEU A 116 -0.55 7.27 -11.88
CA LEU A 116 -1.04 7.49 -10.53
C LEU A 116 -0.15 6.75 -9.54
N LEU A 117 0.20 7.44 -8.45
CA LEU A 117 0.76 6.86 -7.25
C LEU A 117 -0.21 7.13 -6.10
N MET A 118 -0.74 6.08 -5.50
CA MET A 118 -1.68 6.17 -4.39
C MET A 118 -1.16 5.41 -3.18
N THR A 119 -1.20 6.03 -2.01
CA THR A 119 -0.86 5.37 -0.73
C THR A 119 -2.12 4.87 -0.04
N ALA A 120 -2.05 3.67 0.52
CA ALA A 120 -3.16 2.98 1.18
C ALA A 120 -3.50 3.59 2.56
N HIS A 121 -4.01 4.80 2.58
CA HIS A 121 -4.59 5.43 3.79
C HIS A 121 -6.01 4.91 4.02
N THR A 122 -6.12 3.61 4.28
CA THR A 122 -7.39 2.88 4.35
C THR A 122 -8.36 3.44 5.38
N GLN A 123 -7.88 4.12 6.42
CA GLN A 123 -8.74 4.72 7.44
C GLN A 123 -9.65 5.82 6.91
N ARG A 124 -9.35 6.44 5.78
CA ARG A 124 -10.27 7.38 5.11
C ARG A 124 -11.58 6.73 4.67
N TYR A 125 -11.59 5.41 4.50
CA TYR A 125 -12.74 4.64 4.02
C TYR A 125 -13.51 3.94 5.16
N PHE A 126 -13.15 4.14 6.42
CA PHE A 126 -13.91 3.63 7.55
C PHE A 126 -15.15 4.52 7.78
N GLY A 127 -16.30 3.89 7.98
CA GLY A 127 -17.58 4.60 8.07
C GLY A 127 -17.60 5.71 9.13
N GLU A 128 -16.97 5.46 10.30
CA GLU A 128 -16.84 6.46 11.36
C GLU A 128 -15.99 7.67 10.94
N ASN A 129 -14.91 7.46 10.18
CA ASN A 129 -14.06 8.54 9.70
C ASN A 129 -14.74 9.34 8.58
N ILE A 130 -15.44 8.68 7.67
CA ILE A 130 -16.27 9.33 6.65
C ILE A 130 -17.31 10.21 7.34
N LYS A 131 -18.01 9.67 8.33
CA LYS A 131 -19.05 10.44 9.05
C LYS A 131 -18.47 11.64 9.82
N MET A 132 -17.31 11.45 10.45
CA MET A 132 -16.59 12.56 11.11
C MET A 132 -16.25 13.66 10.09
N LYS A 133 -15.73 13.30 8.93
CA LYS A 133 -15.39 14.25 7.85
C LYS A 133 -16.63 14.99 7.36
N GLU A 134 -17.75 14.30 7.11
CA GLU A 134 -19.02 14.93 6.73
C GLU A 134 -19.49 15.97 7.74
N ILE A 135 -19.43 15.69 9.04
CA ILE A 135 -19.81 16.63 10.11
C ILE A 135 -18.90 17.86 10.12
N ILE A 136 -17.58 17.68 9.98
CA ILE A 136 -16.63 18.78 9.89
C ILE A 136 -16.91 19.64 8.66
N ASP A 137 -17.05 19.02 7.50
CA ASP A 137 -17.27 19.72 6.23
C ASP A 137 -18.64 20.44 6.15
N SER A 138 -19.63 19.97 6.91
CA SER A 138 -20.94 20.64 6.99
C SER A 138 -20.88 22.01 7.66
N GLY A 139 -19.80 22.32 8.39
CA GLY A 139 -19.68 23.55 9.17
C GLY A 139 -20.48 23.56 10.47
N GLU A 140 -21.18 22.47 10.82
CA GLU A 140 -21.99 22.36 12.04
C GLU A 140 -21.18 22.61 13.31
N LEU A 141 -19.88 22.27 13.32
CA LEU A 141 -18.97 22.47 14.44
C LEU A 141 -18.29 23.86 14.44
N GLY A 142 -18.51 24.67 13.39
CA GLY A 142 -17.73 25.88 13.18
C GLY A 142 -16.28 25.58 12.78
N ASP A 143 -15.38 26.55 12.99
CA ASP A 143 -13.98 26.40 12.66
C ASP A 143 -13.28 25.41 13.63
N VAL A 144 -12.53 24.47 13.08
CA VAL A 144 -11.74 23.54 13.88
C VAL A 144 -10.52 24.25 14.44
N VAL A 145 -10.51 24.48 15.75
CA VAL A 145 -9.44 25.20 16.46
C VAL A 145 -8.33 24.24 16.92
N MET A 146 -8.70 23.04 17.34
CA MET A 146 -7.75 22.06 17.85
C MET A 146 -8.26 20.64 17.61
N VAL A 147 -7.35 19.75 17.28
CA VAL A 147 -7.59 18.30 17.20
C VAL A 147 -6.64 17.57 18.13
N ASN A 148 -7.17 16.65 18.94
CA ASN A 148 -6.38 15.73 19.74
C ASN A 148 -6.66 14.29 19.25
N ALA A 149 -5.62 13.61 18.78
CA ALA A 149 -5.72 12.25 18.31
C ALA A 149 -4.83 11.33 19.14
N MET A 150 -5.40 10.27 19.67
CA MET A 150 -4.69 9.27 20.44
C MET A 150 -4.99 7.88 19.91
N TRP A 151 -3.95 7.09 19.73
CA TRP A 151 -4.08 5.69 19.35
C TRP A 151 -3.25 4.81 20.28
N VAL A 152 -3.96 4.02 21.08
CA VAL A 152 -3.34 3.07 22.01
C VAL A 152 -3.57 1.67 21.51
N LYS A 153 -2.51 0.92 21.31
CA LYS A 153 -2.58 -0.49 20.93
C LYS A 153 -1.42 -1.27 21.56
N PRO A 154 -1.61 -2.56 21.85
CA PRO A 154 -0.52 -3.40 22.32
C PRO A 154 0.51 -3.56 21.20
N LEU A 155 1.78 -3.44 21.55
CA LEU A 155 2.90 -3.81 20.69
C LEU A 155 3.43 -5.16 21.16
N ASP A 156 3.15 -6.21 20.39
CA ASP A 156 3.80 -7.51 20.59
C ASP A 156 4.90 -7.68 19.53
N PRO A 157 6.18 -7.60 19.93
CA PRO A 157 7.30 -7.76 18.99
C PRO A 157 7.34 -9.15 18.33
N HIS A 158 6.81 -10.18 18.99
CA HIS A 158 6.81 -11.56 18.47
C HIS A 158 5.80 -11.77 17.32
N LEU A 159 4.81 -10.90 17.21
CA LEU A 159 3.82 -10.93 16.13
C LEU A 159 4.23 -10.06 14.92
N ARG A 160 5.41 -9.45 14.96
CA ARG A 160 5.89 -8.59 13.89
C ARG A 160 7.10 -9.20 13.19
N PRO A 161 7.20 -9.07 11.86
CA PRO A 161 8.44 -9.41 11.16
C PRO A 161 9.62 -8.62 11.75
N PRO A 162 10.80 -9.23 11.93
CA PRO A 162 11.95 -8.57 12.56
C PRO A 162 12.30 -7.21 11.96
N TRP A 163 12.20 -7.05 10.64
CA TRP A 163 12.50 -5.81 9.94
C TRP A 163 11.63 -4.62 10.40
N MET A 164 10.41 -4.86 10.88
CA MET A 164 9.54 -3.79 11.38
C MET A 164 10.09 -3.17 12.68
N LEU A 165 10.98 -3.87 13.38
CA LEU A 165 11.60 -3.40 14.61
C LEU A 165 12.92 -2.66 14.35
N GLU A 166 13.43 -2.69 13.12
CA GLU A 166 14.62 -1.97 12.68
C GLU A 166 14.23 -0.60 12.14
N GLN A 167 14.85 0.47 12.68
CA GLN A 167 14.48 1.85 12.34
C GLN A 167 14.69 2.18 10.86
N ASP A 168 15.78 1.69 10.28
CA ASP A 168 16.16 1.90 8.88
C ASP A 168 15.33 1.09 7.86
N LYS A 169 14.59 0.09 8.33
CA LYS A 169 13.74 -0.76 7.49
C LYS A 169 12.25 -0.53 7.73
N GLY A 170 11.86 -0.41 8.99
CA GLY A 170 10.47 -0.26 9.40
C GLY A 170 10.02 1.21 9.56
N GLY A 171 10.95 2.13 9.77
CA GLY A 171 10.66 3.55 9.99
C GLY A 171 10.17 3.90 11.39
N GLY A 172 9.99 2.90 12.27
CA GLY A 172 9.49 3.07 13.63
C GLY A 172 7.98 3.33 13.72
N MET A 173 7.48 3.46 14.96
CA MET A 173 6.04 3.59 15.25
C MET A 173 5.40 4.82 14.59
N GLY A 174 6.13 5.92 14.48
CA GLY A 174 5.65 7.15 13.83
C GLY A 174 5.24 6.90 12.37
N GLN A 175 6.09 6.22 11.62
CA GLN A 175 5.80 5.90 10.21
C GLN A 175 4.84 4.72 10.05
N MET A 176 4.98 3.68 10.86
CA MET A 176 4.12 2.49 10.73
C MET A 176 2.65 2.76 11.06
N ASP A 177 2.40 3.49 12.14
CA ASP A 177 1.07 3.69 12.69
C ASP A 177 0.68 5.18 12.76
N GLY A 178 1.63 6.07 13.06
CA GLY A 178 1.40 7.51 13.14
C GLY A 178 0.95 8.12 11.82
N THR A 179 1.34 7.55 10.67
CA THR A 179 0.88 8.01 9.35
C THR A 179 -0.64 8.04 9.26
N HIS A 180 -1.36 7.08 9.84
CA HIS A 180 -2.81 7.07 9.83
C HIS A 180 -3.42 8.20 10.67
N LEU A 181 -2.77 8.57 11.79
CA LEU A 181 -3.21 9.70 12.60
C LEU A 181 -2.99 11.02 11.87
N ILE A 182 -1.78 11.20 11.33
CA ILE A 182 -1.41 12.41 10.57
C ILE A 182 -2.33 12.56 9.35
N ASP A 183 -2.52 11.49 8.58
CA ASP A 183 -3.38 11.50 7.41
C ASP A 183 -4.81 11.95 7.72
N ARG A 184 -5.40 11.48 8.81
CA ARG A 184 -6.73 11.92 9.24
C ARG A 184 -6.79 13.39 9.68
N LEU A 185 -5.68 13.95 10.18
CA LEU A 185 -5.62 15.34 10.60
C LEU A 185 -5.56 16.32 9.42
N ILE A 186 -5.00 15.88 8.29
CA ILE A 186 -4.82 16.71 7.09
C ILE A 186 -5.86 16.44 6.00
N TRP A 187 -6.64 15.40 6.14
CA TRP A 187 -7.71 15.01 5.22
C TRP A 187 -8.94 15.90 5.42
#